data_307c6a9b23d54ea74985341bd10a44c2
#
_entry.id   307c6a9b23d54ea74985341bd10a44c2
#
_cell.length_a   1.000
_cell.length_b   1.000
_cell.length_c   1.000
_cell.angle_alpha   90.00
_cell.angle_beta   90.00
_cell.angle_gamma   90.00
#
_symmetry.space_group_name_H-M   'P 1'
#
loop_
_entity.id
_entity.type
_entity.pdbx_description
1 polymer ?
#
loop_
_entity_poly.entity_id
_entity_poly.type
_entity_poly.pdbx_seq_one_letter_code
_entity_poly.pdbx_strand_id
1 'polypeptide(L)'
;MRRVLIITYYWPPSGGSGVQRWLKMSKYLPENGWQPVIYTAKDAEYPVEDPSLEQDVAPEAEVIRRPIVEPYNFYKKFLGMKKGEKVKAGFINEGAKKSGWKENLSVWLRGNLFIPDARCWWVKPSVRFLKRYLKEHPVDAMISTGPPHSMHLIAKALHKKFNIPWVADFRDPWTDIDFYKDLKLTRCADKKHHRLEYQVLTEATKVVTVGWDCAKGLESHGAKDVEVITNGYDDFGKICLNTDENPSLRDHKSLPFTMSHIGIISENRNPEMFWQAISELVDKNLKIRLIGQVDNSVVESIKHNDIEKYVEIIPYIPHNQVIEEQANSDVLLLFVNNTPNAKGILTGKIFEYMASGRPILCIGPEDGDSARILNETQTGITVDFNDKEKMKSIILEFLAKYQENQLITKRNETVGKYSRRNLTKEFVKILNGII
;
A
#
# COMPACT_ATOMS: atom_id res chain seq x y z
N MET A 1 29.64 -7.74 7.28
CA MET A 1 28.27 -7.22 7.12
C MET A 1 27.34 -8.20 7.81
N ARG A 2 26.43 -7.74 8.66
CA ARG A 2 25.41 -8.60 9.29
C ARG A 2 24.43 -9.07 8.23
N ARG A 3 23.86 -10.26 8.41
CA ARG A 3 22.94 -10.86 7.44
C ARG A 3 21.52 -10.89 7.98
N VAL A 4 20.54 -10.49 7.17
CA VAL A 4 19.12 -10.55 7.52
C VAL A 4 18.32 -11.34 6.49
N LEU A 5 17.63 -12.41 6.96
CA LEU A 5 16.74 -13.20 6.11
C LEU A 5 15.37 -12.51 6.02
N ILE A 6 14.99 -12.11 4.83
CA ILE A 6 13.68 -11.47 4.53
C ILE A 6 12.80 -12.50 3.83
N ILE A 7 11.73 -12.93 4.51
CA ILE A 7 10.77 -13.91 4.00
C ILE A 7 9.59 -13.14 3.42
N THR A 8 9.49 -13.11 2.10
CA THR A 8 8.47 -12.39 1.35
C THR A 8 7.90 -13.24 0.22
N TYR A 9 6.61 -13.05 -0.09
CA TYR A 9 5.99 -13.65 -1.27
C TYR A 9 6.16 -12.76 -2.50
N TYR A 10 5.91 -11.45 -2.33
CA TYR A 10 6.02 -10.48 -3.41
C TYR A 10 7.45 -10.02 -3.60
N TRP A 11 8.03 -10.40 -4.74
CA TRP A 11 9.38 -10.02 -5.16
C TRP A 11 9.40 -9.97 -6.69
N PRO A 12 10.24 -9.16 -7.35
CA PRO A 12 10.30 -9.14 -8.81
C PRO A 12 10.40 -10.55 -9.43
N PRO A 13 9.63 -10.85 -10.50
CA PRO A 13 8.90 -9.93 -11.38
C PRO A 13 7.47 -9.54 -10.92
N SER A 14 7.08 -9.80 -9.67
CA SER A 14 5.82 -9.31 -9.15
C SER A 14 5.76 -7.79 -9.18
N GLY A 15 4.64 -7.24 -9.68
CA GLY A 15 4.32 -5.82 -9.66
C GLY A 15 3.35 -5.43 -8.55
N GLY A 16 2.88 -4.19 -8.59
CA GLY A 16 1.90 -3.63 -7.67
C GLY A 16 2.47 -3.19 -6.31
N SER A 17 1.59 -2.84 -5.37
CA SER A 17 2.00 -2.26 -4.08
C SER A 17 2.72 -3.24 -3.16
N GLY A 18 2.38 -4.53 -3.27
CA GLY A 18 2.89 -5.56 -2.36
C GLY A 18 4.40 -5.79 -2.42
N VAL A 19 5.03 -5.54 -3.56
CA VAL A 19 6.47 -5.74 -3.77
C VAL A 19 7.29 -4.54 -3.30
N GLN A 20 6.74 -3.32 -3.36
CA GLN A 20 7.49 -2.07 -3.24
C GLN A 20 8.24 -1.93 -1.92
N ARG A 21 7.59 -2.25 -0.79
CA ARG A 21 8.18 -2.04 0.54
C ARG A 21 9.53 -2.73 0.69
N TRP A 22 9.58 -4.04 0.56
CA TRP A 22 10.81 -4.79 0.82
C TRP A 22 11.80 -4.76 -0.34
N LEU A 23 11.35 -4.64 -1.57
CA LEU A 23 12.23 -4.40 -2.70
C LEU A 23 13.06 -3.12 -2.47
N LYS A 24 12.35 -2.03 -2.15
CA LYS A 24 12.99 -0.73 -2.00
C LYS A 24 13.76 -0.57 -0.69
N MET A 25 13.23 -1.06 0.44
CA MET A 25 13.96 -1.01 1.71
C MET A 25 15.23 -1.89 1.68
N SER A 26 15.18 -3.08 1.07
CA SER A 26 16.36 -3.95 0.97
C SER A 26 17.51 -3.32 0.18
N LYS A 27 17.21 -2.40 -0.74
CA LYS A 27 18.20 -1.63 -1.50
C LYS A 27 19.11 -0.76 -0.61
N TYR A 28 18.57 -0.26 0.51
CA TYR A 28 19.29 0.62 1.43
C TYR A 28 19.88 -0.12 2.65
N LEU A 29 19.64 -1.42 2.82
CA LEU A 29 20.21 -2.20 3.91
C LEU A 29 21.74 -2.28 3.87
N PRO A 30 22.40 -2.48 2.70
CA PRO A 30 23.86 -2.56 2.62
C PRO A 30 24.56 -1.28 3.08
N GLU A 31 23.99 -0.11 2.77
CA GLU A 31 24.50 1.19 3.25
C GLU A 31 24.53 1.31 4.79
N ASN A 32 23.72 0.49 5.46
CA ASN A 32 23.58 0.44 6.92
C ASN A 32 24.21 -0.81 7.55
N GLY A 33 25.08 -1.51 6.81
CA GLY A 33 25.86 -2.65 7.32
C GLY A 33 25.13 -3.98 7.33
N TRP A 34 23.98 -4.11 6.65
CA TRP A 34 23.18 -5.33 6.60
C TRP A 34 23.10 -5.89 5.16
N GLN A 35 23.46 -7.16 4.99
CA GLN A 35 23.27 -7.90 3.75
C GLN A 35 21.88 -8.53 3.73
N PRO A 36 21.01 -8.18 2.76
CA PRO A 36 19.70 -8.81 2.61
C PRO A 36 19.82 -10.19 1.97
N VAL A 37 19.20 -11.19 2.60
CA VAL A 37 18.98 -12.54 2.06
C VAL A 37 17.49 -12.69 1.84
N ILE A 38 17.05 -12.66 0.60
CA ILE A 38 15.65 -12.68 0.22
C ILE A 38 15.19 -14.10 -0.03
N TYR A 39 14.21 -14.57 0.72
CA TYR A 39 13.54 -15.84 0.46
C TYR A 39 12.16 -15.58 -0.13
N THR A 40 11.94 -16.04 -1.36
CA THR A 40 10.72 -15.77 -2.12
C THR A 40 10.25 -16.96 -2.97
N ALA A 41 9.03 -16.87 -3.49
CA ALA A 41 8.46 -17.89 -4.36
C ALA A 41 9.09 -17.85 -5.76
N LYS A 42 9.25 -19.04 -6.36
CA LYS A 42 9.58 -19.25 -7.76
C LYS A 42 8.29 -19.65 -8.50
N ASP A 43 8.08 -19.10 -9.69
CA ASP A 43 6.96 -19.45 -10.57
C ASP A 43 5.57 -19.26 -9.91
N ALA A 44 5.44 -18.22 -9.08
CA ALA A 44 4.19 -17.86 -8.41
C ALA A 44 3.23 -17.14 -9.35
N GLU A 45 1.92 -17.29 -9.10
CA GLU A 45 0.91 -16.54 -9.85
C GLU A 45 0.72 -15.14 -9.25
N TYR A 46 1.34 -14.14 -9.86
CA TYR A 46 1.17 -12.75 -9.45
C TYR A 46 -0.01 -12.08 -10.17
N PRO A 47 -0.82 -11.26 -9.46
CA PRO A 47 -1.91 -10.51 -10.09
C PRO A 47 -1.41 -9.55 -11.17
N VAL A 48 -0.27 -8.92 -10.90
CA VAL A 48 0.43 -7.99 -11.80
C VAL A 48 1.90 -8.39 -11.86
N GLU A 49 2.48 -8.36 -13.03
CA GLU A 49 3.91 -8.56 -13.25
C GLU A 49 4.54 -7.30 -13.80
N ASP A 50 5.70 -6.95 -13.26
CA ASP A 50 6.52 -5.81 -13.69
C ASP A 50 8.00 -6.20 -13.66
N PRO A 51 8.52 -6.70 -14.77
CA PRO A 51 9.93 -7.10 -14.87
C PRO A 51 10.91 -5.92 -14.72
N SER A 52 10.46 -4.67 -14.93
CA SER A 52 11.33 -3.50 -14.77
C SER A 52 11.84 -3.31 -13.35
N LEU A 53 11.13 -3.87 -12.35
CA LEU A 53 11.52 -3.82 -10.95
C LEU A 53 12.75 -4.69 -10.62
N GLU A 54 13.19 -5.58 -11.50
CA GLU A 54 14.43 -6.36 -11.31
C GLU A 54 15.66 -5.43 -11.19
N GLN A 55 15.66 -4.27 -11.84
CA GLN A 55 16.74 -3.28 -11.76
C GLN A 55 16.86 -2.61 -10.38
N ASP A 56 15.83 -2.70 -9.54
CA ASP A 56 15.83 -2.14 -8.19
C ASP A 56 16.38 -3.12 -7.13
N VAL A 57 16.66 -4.36 -7.53
CA VAL A 57 17.24 -5.35 -6.62
C VAL A 57 18.68 -4.95 -6.31
N ALA A 58 19.01 -4.83 -5.02
CA ALA A 58 20.37 -4.50 -4.60
C ALA A 58 21.37 -5.56 -5.11
N PRO A 59 22.51 -5.17 -5.68
CA PRO A 59 23.54 -6.12 -6.14
C PRO A 59 24.04 -7.06 -5.03
N GLU A 60 24.05 -6.60 -3.79
CA GLU A 60 24.48 -7.33 -2.61
C GLU A 60 23.42 -8.30 -2.08
N ALA A 61 22.21 -8.26 -2.64
CA ALA A 61 21.11 -9.12 -2.18
C ALA A 61 21.29 -10.55 -2.68
N GLU A 62 21.32 -11.49 -1.75
CA GLU A 62 21.21 -12.91 -2.07
C GLU A 62 19.72 -13.26 -2.25
N VAL A 63 19.30 -13.70 -3.44
CA VAL A 63 17.89 -14.01 -3.73
C VAL A 63 17.68 -15.52 -3.91
N ILE A 64 16.96 -16.12 -2.96
CA ILE A 64 16.63 -17.54 -2.92
C ILE A 64 15.19 -17.73 -3.39
N ARG A 65 14.99 -18.25 -4.60
CA ARG A 65 13.67 -18.54 -5.17
C ARG A 65 13.34 -20.02 -5.05
N ARG A 66 12.18 -20.36 -4.48
CA ARG A 66 11.74 -21.76 -4.32
C ARG A 66 10.36 -21.99 -4.92
N PRO A 67 10.15 -23.14 -5.59
CA PRO A 67 8.85 -23.48 -6.15
C PRO A 67 7.75 -23.42 -5.11
N ILE A 68 6.60 -22.90 -5.51
CA ILE A 68 5.38 -22.83 -4.70
C ILE A 68 4.27 -23.63 -5.38
N VAL A 69 3.48 -24.33 -4.57
CA VAL A 69 2.23 -24.96 -5.03
C VAL A 69 1.07 -24.13 -4.48
N GLU A 70 0.37 -23.47 -5.37
CA GLU A 70 -0.79 -22.66 -5.04
C GLU A 70 -2.09 -23.39 -5.44
N PRO A 71 -3.14 -23.32 -4.61
CA PRO A 71 -4.40 -23.99 -4.89
C PRO A 71 -5.17 -23.37 -6.07
N TYR A 72 -4.71 -22.26 -6.63
CA TYR A 72 -5.38 -21.55 -7.73
C TYR A 72 -5.58 -22.39 -8.98
N ASN A 73 -4.64 -23.25 -9.35
CA ASN A 73 -4.78 -24.13 -10.51
C ASN A 73 -5.91 -25.17 -10.32
N PHE A 74 -6.05 -25.69 -9.09
CA PHE A 74 -7.15 -26.58 -8.74
C PHE A 74 -8.49 -25.83 -8.76
N TYR A 75 -8.47 -24.62 -8.26
CA TYR A 75 -9.58 -23.70 -8.18
C TYR A 75 -10.09 -23.23 -9.56
N LYS A 76 -9.18 -22.81 -10.46
CA LYS A 76 -9.50 -22.44 -11.85
C LYS A 76 -10.15 -23.62 -12.59
N LYS A 77 -9.61 -24.83 -12.40
CA LYS A 77 -10.14 -26.05 -12.99
C LYS A 77 -11.54 -26.38 -12.48
N PHE A 78 -11.79 -26.16 -11.19
CA PHE A 78 -13.10 -26.35 -10.56
C PHE A 78 -14.14 -25.33 -11.03
N LEU A 79 -13.75 -24.07 -11.25
CA LEU A 79 -14.62 -23.01 -11.77
C LEU A 79 -14.80 -23.07 -13.29
N GLY A 80 -14.09 -23.95 -14.00
CA GLY A 80 -14.15 -24.05 -15.47
C GLY A 80 -13.47 -22.87 -16.19
N MET A 81 -12.58 -22.14 -15.52
CA MET A 81 -11.81 -21.04 -16.12
C MET A 81 -10.74 -21.57 -17.07
N LYS A 82 -10.48 -20.86 -18.17
CA LYS A 82 -9.44 -21.21 -19.13
C LYS A 82 -8.04 -21.00 -18.57
N LYS A 83 -7.09 -21.82 -19.01
CA LYS A 83 -5.67 -21.70 -18.69
C LYS A 83 -5.17 -20.32 -19.16
N GLY A 84 -4.77 -19.45 -18.23
CA GLY A 84 -4.31 -18.06 -18.53
C GLY A 84 -5.25 -16.95 -18.03
N GLU A 85 -6.49 -17.24 -17.65
CA GLU A 85 -7.33 -16.25 -16.98
C GLU A 85 -6.78 -15.95 -15.58
N LYS A 86 -6.41 -14.67 -15.32
CA LYS A 86 -5.90 -14.23 -14.01
C LYS A 86 -7.09 -13.99 -13.07
N VAL A 87 -7.08 -14.64 -11.91
CA VAL A 87 -8.03 -14.31 -10.83
C VAL A 87 -7.60 -12.98 -10.26
N LYS A 88 -8.41 -11.94 -10.39
CA LYS A 88 -8.13 -10.62 -9.81
C LYS A 88 -8.08 -10.76 -8.29
N ALA A 89 -6.88 -10.69 -7.72
CA ALA A 89 -6.70 -10.70 -6.27
C ALA A 89 -7.16 -9.35 -5.70
N GLY A 90 -8.02 -9.38 -4.69
CA GLY A 90 -8.50 -8.17 -4.00
C GLY A 90 -9.84 -7.60 -4.48
N PHE A 91 -10.33 -7.98 -5.67
CA PHE A 91 -11.59 -7.49 -6.23
C PHE A 91 -12.66 -8.58 -6.23
N ILE A 92 -13.10 -9.00 -5.04
CA ILE A 92 -14.13 -10.06 -4.95
C ILE A 92 -15.51 -9.53 -5.33
N ASN A 93 -15.75 -8.20 -5.31
CA ASN A 93 -17.08 -7.62 -5.51
C ASN A 93 -17.15 -6.36 -6.38
N GLU A 94 -16.08 -5.94 -7.08
CA GLU A 94 -16.19 -4.75 -7.94
C GLU A 94 -16.81 -5.13 -9.30
N GLY A 95 -18.11 -4.91 -9.44
CA GLY A 95 -18.84 -4.97 -10.70
C GLY A 95 -19.53 -6.27 -11.06
N ALA A 96 -19.64 -7.26 -10.18
CA ALA A 96 -20.37 -8.51 -10.46
C ALA A 96 -21.84 -8.42 -10.01
N LYS A 97 -22.75 -8.33 -10.96
CA LYS A 97 -24.16 -8.63 -10.75
C LYS A 97 -24.29 -10.03 -10.13
N LYS A 98 -24.86 -10.12 -8.90
CA LYS A 98 -25.22 -11.34 -8.14
C LYS A 98 -24.15 -12.46 -8.17
N SER A 99 -23.35 -12.53 -7.11
CA SER A 99 -22.43 -13.64 -6.83
C SER A 99 -23.13 -14.99 -6.97
N GLY A 100 -22.67 -15.81 -7.94
CA GLY A 100 -23.19 -17.15 -8.14
C GLY A 100 -22.79 -18.10 -7.01
N TRP A 101 -23.53 -19.20 -6.78
CA TRP A 101 -23.24 -20.19 -5.74
C TRP A 101 -21.81 -20.74 -5.80
N LYS A 102 -21.21 -20.83 -6.99
CA LYS A 102 -19.81 -21.25 -7.21
C LYS A 102 -18.81 -20.25 -6.62
N GLU A 103 -19.08 -18.96 -6.78
CA GLU A 103 -18.25 -17.89 -6.23
C GLU A 103 -18.33 -17.88 -4.69
N ASN A 104 -19.53 -18.01 -4.15
CA ASN A 104 -19.75 -18.15 -2.71
C ASN A 104 -19.03 -19.35 -2.10
N LEU A 105 -19.11 -20.52 -2.76
CA LEU A 105 -18.39 -21.72 -2.34
C LEU A 105 -16.88 -21.52 -2.41
N SER A 106 -16.42 -20.82 -3.38
CA SER A 106 -15.04 -20.48 -3.60
C SER A 106 -14.46 -19.60 -2.49
N VAL A 107 -15.15 -18.52 -2.15
CA VAL A 107 -14.80 -17.64 -1.03
C VAL A 107 -14.77 -18.44 0.28
N TRP A 108 -15.78 -19.27 0.48
CA TRP A 108 -15.86 -20.15 1.65
C TRP A 108 -14.69 -21.13 1.74
N LEU A 109 -14.36 -21.83 0.65
CA LEU A 109 -13.22 -22.75 0.60
C LEU A 109 -11.91 -22.02 0.89
N ARG A 110 -11.73 -20.85 0.30
CA ARG A 110 -10.54 -20.01 0.51
C ARG A 110 -10.36 -19.61 1.98
N GLY A 111 -11.42 -19.12 2.62
CA GLY A 111 -11.35 -18.68 4.01
C GLY A 111 -11.23 -19.81 5.03
N ASN A 112 -11.83 -20.99 4.74
CA ASN A 112 -11.94 -22.07 5.73
C ASN A 112 -10.89 -23.18 5.59
N LEU A 113 -10.38 -23.44 4.40
CA LEU A 113 -9.40 -24.52 4.17
C LEU A 113 -7.97 -24.01 4.03
N PHE A 114 -7.77 -22.81 3.49
CA PHE A 114 -6.44 -22.23 3.26
C PHE A 114 -6.12 -21.17 4.32
N ILE A 115 -5.81 -21.61 5.52
CA ILE A 115 -5.51 -20.74 6.67
C ILE A 115 -4.02 -20.71 6.95
N PRO A 116 -3.39 -19.51 6.96
CA PRO A 116 -3.99 -18.17 6.98
C PRO A 116 -4.38 -17.62 5.59
N ASP A 117 -3.83 -18.16 4.53
CA ASP A 117 -4.03 -17.73 3.14
C ASP A 117 -3.66 -18.87 2.18
N ALA A 118 -3.84 -18.64 0.87
CA ALA A 118 -3.59 -19.63 -0.16
C ALA A 118 -2.13 -20.13 -0.24
N ARG A 119 -1.19 -19.53 0.49
CA ARG A 119 0.23 -19.91 0.54
C ARG A 119 0.55 -20.82 1.72
N CYS A 120 -0.44 -21.22 2.50
CA CYS A 120 -0.26 -22.07 3.70
C CYS A 120 0.47 -23.40 3.40
N TRP A 121 0.31 -23.96 2.20
CA TRP A 121 1.00 -25.18 1.81
C TRP A 121 2.50 -24.98 1.56
N TRP A 122 2.92 -23.75 1.29
CA TRP A 122 4.34 -23.41 1.12
C TRP A 122 5.11 -23.35 2.44
N VAL A 123 4.41 -23.22 3.58
CA VAL A 123 5.04 -23.09 4.90
C VAL A 123 5.96 -24.29 5.22
N LYS A 124 5.43 -25.51 5.16
CA LYS A 124 6.20 -26.71 5.52
C LYS A 124 7.43 -26.96 4.61
N PRO A 125 7.32 -26.90 3.26
CA PRO A 125 8.48 -27.01 2.37
C PRO A 125 9.52 -25.92 2.62
N SER A 126 9.10 -24.67 2.82
CA SER A 126 9.98 -23.53 3.10
C SER A 126 10.75 -23.72 4.39
N VAL A 127 10.07 -24.09 5.47
CA VAL A 127 10.72 -24.38 6.76
C VAL A 127 11.73 -25.51 6.64
N ARG A 128 11.42 -26.59 5.90
CA ARG A 128 12.35 -27.71 5.71
C ARG A 128 13.61 -27.28 4.94
N PHE A 129 13.44 -26.47 3.89
CA PHE A 129 14.56 -25.95 3.11
C PHE A 129 15.40 -24.97 3.94
N LEU A 130 14.78 -23.96 4.54
CA LEU A 130 15.47 -22.93 5.31
C LEU A 130 16.18 -23.49 6.54
N LYS A 131 15.67 -24.55 7.15
CA LYS A 131 16.37 -25.26 8.24
C LYS A 131 17.73 -25.85 7.80
N ARG A 132 17.87 -26.30 6.55
CA ARG A 132 19.14 -26.77 6.00
C ARG A 132 20.03 -25.59 5.65
N TYR A 133 19.47 -24.63 4.92
CA TYR A 133 20.19 -23.43 4.49
C TYR A 133 20.83 -22.68 5.67
N LEU A 134 20.06 -22.41 6.74
CA LEU A 134 20.52 -21.65 7.91
C LEU A 134 21.61 -22.36 8.74
N LYS A 135 21.79 -23.67 8.60
CA LYS A 135 22.91 -24.39 9.23
C LYS A 135 24.23 -24.10 8.56
N GLU A 136 24.20 -23.89 7.24
CA GLU A 136 25.39 -23.65 6.42
C GLU A 136 25.61 -22.13 6.22
N HIS A 137 24.55 -21.36 6.22
CA HIS A 137 24.52 -19.93 5.99
C HIS A 137 23.76 -19.20 7.11
N PRO A 138 24.36 -19.02 8.29
CA PRO A 138 23.68 -18.35 9.40
C PRO A 138 23.34 -16.89 9.08
N VAL A 139 22.27 -16.39 9.71
CA VAL A 139 21.84 -15.00 9.64
C VAL A 139 21.66 -14.44 11.06
N ASP A 140 21.86 -13.13 11.22
CA ASP A 140 21.82 -12.46 12.52
C ASP A 140 20.39 -12.13 12.94
N ALA A 141 19.50 -11.88 11.97
CA ALA A 141 18.08 -11.58 12.21
C ALA A 141 17.20 -12.11 11.07
N MET A 142 15.90 -12.19 11.33
CA MET A 142 14.88 -12.53 10.33
C MET A 142 13.79 -11.46 10.29
N ILE A 143 13.24 -11.25 9.09
CA ILE A 143 12.06 -10.45 8.84
C ILE A 143 11.07 -11.30 8.07
N SER A 144 9.81 -11.30 8.47
CA SER A 144 8.72 -11.83 7.66
C SER A 144 7.71 -10.73 7.37
N THR A 145 7.23 -10.62 6.14
CA THR A 145 6.28 -9.58 5.76
C THR A 145 4.97 -10.16 5.27
N GLY A 146 3.86 -9.65 5.76
CA GLY A 146 2.51 -10.04 5.41
C GLY A 146 1.61 -8.85 5.06
N PRO A 147 0.56 -9.05 4.26
CA PRO A 147 0.13 -10.29 3.62
C PRO A 147 1.06 -10.75 2.47
N PRO A 148 1.10 -12.06 2.15
CA PRO A 148 0.42 -13.19 2.80
C PRO A 148 0.99 -13.51 4.18
N HIS A 149 0.11 -13.80 5.16
CA HIS A 149 0.52 -14.05 6.55
C HIS A 149 1.18 -15.44 6.76
N SER A 150 1.10 -16.33 5.77
CA SER A 150 1.88 -17.59 5.74
C SER A 150 3.38 -17.34 5.90
N MET A 151 3.89 -16.18 5.51
CA MET A 151 5.31 -15.80 5.68
C MET A 151 5.70 -15.72 7.15
N HIS A 152 4.81 -15.20 8.00
CA HIS A 152 5.03 -15.14 9.44
C HIS A 152 5.12 -16.54 10.06
N LEU A 153 4.34 -17.51 9.57
CA LEU A 153 4.40 -18.90 10.06
C LEU A 153 5.71 -19.61 9.71
N ILE A 154 6.33 -19.26 8.58
CA ILE A 154 7.67 -19.73 8.21
C ILE A 154 8.69 -19.20 9.22
N ALA A 155 8.71 -17.87 9.43
CA ALA A 155 9.63 -17.22 10.35
C ALA A 155 9.46 -17.72 11.79
N LYS A 156 8.22 -17.83 12.28
CA LYS A 156 7.89 -18.39 13.59
C LYS A 156 8.50 -19.76 13.81
N ALA A 157 8.37 -20.68 12.83
CA ALA A 157 8.91 -22.03 12.93
C ALA A 157 10.45 -22.08 12.93
N LEU A 158 11.10 -21.10 12.26
CA LEU A 158 12.56 -20.95 12.27
C LEU A 158 13.04 -20.29 13.55
N HIS A 159 12.39 -19.24 14.02
CA HIS A 159 12.65 -18.58 15.30
C HIS A 159 12.62 -19.59 16.45
N LYS A 160 11.56 -20.38 16.55
CA LYS A 160 11.44 -21.44 17.56
C LYS A 160 12.57 -22.48 17.49
N LYS A 161 13.14 -22.74 16.30
CA LYS A 161 14.18 -23.77 16.12
C LYS A 161 15.58 -23.25 16.37
N PHE A 162 15.89 -22.03 15.94
CA PHE A 162 17.25 -21.50 15.93
C PHE A 162 17.48 -20.34 16.89
N ASN A 163 16.40 -19.86 17.54
CA ASN A 163 16.41 -18.67 18.40
C ASN A 163 16.97 -17.40 17.71
N ILE A 164 16.81 -17.31 16.37
CA ILE A 164 17.22 -16.13 15.61
C ILE A 164 16.19 -15.00 15.88
N PRO A 165 16.61 -13.79 16.26
CA PRO A 165 15.69 -12.65 16.44
C PRO A 165 14.83 -12.44 15.20
N TRP A 166 13.53 -12.18 15.43
CA TRP A 166 12.55 -12.12 14.34
C TRP A 166 11.66 -10.89 14.45
N VAL A 167 11.61 -10.10 13.36
CA VAL A 167 10.66 -9.00 13.16
C VAL A 167 9.50 -9.47 12.29
N ALA A 168 8.28 -9.35 12.80
CA ALA A 168 7.05 -9.58 12.04
C ALA A 168 6.54 -8.23 11.49
N ASP A 169 6.62 -8.02 10.17
CA ASP A 169 6.20 -6.80 9.47
C ASP A 169 4.80 -6.96 8.90
N PHE A 170 3.83 -6.34 9.54
CA PHE A 170 2.42 -6.32 9.14
C PHE A 170 2.15 -5.09 8.27
N ARG A 171 2.06 -5.28 6.95
CA ARG A 171 1.70 -4.18 6.03
C ARG A 171 0.21 -3.88 6.05
N ASP A 172 -0.59 -4.88 6.37
CA ASP A 172 -2.02 -4.81 6.60
C ASP A 172 -2.37 -5.66 7.83
N PRO A 173 -3.46 -5.35 8.55
CA PRO A 173 -3.93 -6.18 9.63
C PRO A 173 -4.34 -7.57 9.12
N TRP A 174 -4.35 -8.57 9.99
CA TRP A 174 -4.71 -9.93 9.59
C TRP A 174 -6.22 -10.19 9.77
N THR A 175 -6.72 -10.10 10.99
CA THR A 175 -8.16 -10.35 11.27
C THR A 175 -9.00 -9.07 11.26
N ASP A 176 -8.40 -7.89 11.38
CA ASP A 176 -9.07 -6.59 11.29
C ASP A 176 -9.11 -6.01 9.87
N ILE A 177 -8.69 -6.79 8.85
CA ILE A 177 -8.75 -6.31 7.47
C ILE A 177 -10.21 -6.17 7.03
N ASP A 178 -10.53 -5.13 6.27
CA ASP A 178 -11.89 -4.73 5.89
C ASP A 178 -12.74 -5.85 5.29
N PHE A 179 -12.16 -6.68 4.42
CA PHE A 179 -12.84 -7.80 3.78
C PHE A 179 -12.87 -9.10 4.61
N TYR A 180 -12.37 -9.12 5.86
CA TYR A 180 -12.32 -10.34 6.67
C TYR A 180 -13.71 -10.95 6.90
N LYS A 181 -14.73 -10.10 7.11
CA LYS A 181 -16.12 -10.53 7.30
C LYS A 181 -16.70 -11.21 6.05
N ASP A 182 -16.21 -10.83 4.87
CA ASP A 182 -16.68 -11.38 3.59
C ASP A 182 -16.15 -12.79 3.30
N LEU A 183 -15.16 -13.26 4.06
CA LEU A 183 -14.58 -14.59 3.91
C LEU A 183 -15.53 -15.73 4.32
N LYS A 184 -16.70 -15.44 4.93
CA LYS A 184 -17.72 -16.43 5.34
C LYS A 184 -17.14 -17.56 6.19
N LEU A 185 -16.36 -17.19 7.20
CA LEU A 185 -15.63 -18.13 8.04
C LEU A 185 -16.57 -18.95 8.95
N THR A 186 -16.24 -20.24 9.10
CA THR A 186 -16.78 -21.04 10.19
C THR A 186 -16.16 -20.61 11.52
N ARG A 187 -16.84 -20.86 12.64
CA ARG A 187 -16.30 -20.58 13.99
C ARG A 187 -14.93 -21.22 14.24
N CYS A 188 -14.68 -22.41 13.66
CA CYS A 188 -13.39 -23.10 13.80
C CYS A 188 -12.30 -22.41 12.98
N ALA A 189 -12.59 -21.98 11.77
CA ALA A 189 -11.64 -21.25 10.92
C ALA A 189 -11.30 -19.89 11.54
N ASP A 190 -12.31 -19.14 11.96
CA ASP A 190 -12.16 -17.85 12.61
C ASP A 190 -11.27 -17.96 13.87
N LYS A 191 -11.60 -18.88 14.81
CA LYS A 191 -10.74 -19.16 15.97
C LYS A 191 -9.31 -19.53 15.60
N LYS A 192 -9.13 -20.22 14.47
CA LYS A 192 -7.77 -20.59 14.00
C LYS A 192 -7.00 -19.39 13.48
N HIS A 193 -7.65 -18.48 12.74
CA HIS A 193 -7.03 -17.22 12.30
C HIS A 193 -6.57 -16.39 13.50
N HIS A 194 -7.46 -16.08 14.42
CA HIS A 194 -7.14 -15.31 15.63
C HIS A 194 -6.03 -15.96 16.46
N ARG A 195 -6.07 -17.30 16.64
CA ARG A 195 -5.02 -18.01 17.35
C ARG A 195 -3.66 -17.90 16.66
N LEU A 196 -3.61 -18.00 15.33
CA LEU A 196 -2.36 -17.92 14.58
C LEU A 196 -1.80 -16.49 14.61
N GLU A 197 -2.67 -15.49 14.45
CA GLU A 197 -2.29 -14.08 14.59
C GLU A 197 -1.73 -13.81 15.98
N TYR A 198 -2.45 -14.14 17.03
CA TYR A 198 -2.00 -14.00 18.41
C TYR A 198 -0.63 -14.65 18.65
N GLN A 199 -0.41 -15.86 18.13
CA GLN A 199 0.88 -16.54 18.25
C GLN A 199 2.00 -15.82 17.52
N VAL A 200 1.75 -15.23 16.35
CA VAL A 200 2.72 -14.43 15.63
C VAL A 200 3.06 -13.16 16.41
N LEU A 201 2.03 -12.46 16.89
CA LEU A 201 2.17 -11.21 17.63
C LEU A 201 2.92 -11.37 18.95
N THR A 202 2.71 -12.50 19.65
CA THR A 202 3.31 -12.75 20.98
C THR A 202 4.67 -13.47 20.92
N GLU A 203 4.96 -14.22 19.85
CA GLU A 203 6.23 -14.97 19.70
C GLU A 203 7.28 -14.21 18.89
N ALA A 204 6.90 -13.18 18.10
CA ALA A 204 7.86 -12.33 17.40
C ALA A 204 8.71 -11.53 18.40
N THR A 205 10.01 -11.37 18.11
CA THR A 205 10.90 -10.54 18.93
C THR A 205 10.46 -9.08 18.88
N LYS A 206 9.99 -8.62 17.70
CA LYS A 206 9.42 -7.28 17.49
C LYS A 206 8.33 -7.35 16.42
N VAL A 207 7.28 -6.56 16.59
CA VAL A 207 6.23 -6.37 15.60
C VAL A 207 6.36 -4.97 15.00
N VAL A 208 6.30 -4.88 13.68
CA VAL A 208 6.32 -3.62 12.94
C VAL A 208 5.09 -3.53 12.06
N THR A 209 4.54 -2.33 11.91
CA THR A 209 3.44 -2.07 10.97
C THR A 209 3.60 -0.73 10.25
N VAL A 210 2.67 -0.43 9.33
CA VAL A 210 2.77 0.74 8.44
C VAL A 210 2.00 1.97 8.91
N GLY A 211 1.13 1.83 9.93
CA GLY A 211 0.27 2.91 10.42
C GLY A 211 -0.04 2.78 11.91
N TRP A 212 -0.37 3.90 12.55
CA TRP A 212 -0.59 3.95 14.01
C TRP A 212 -1.91 3.33 14.43
N ASP A 213 -2.94 3.45 13.62
CA ASP A 213 -4.23 2.81 13.90
C ASP A 213 -4.12 1.28 13.80
N CYS A 214 -3.40 0.79 12.78
CA CYS A 214 -3.07 -0.63 12.66
C CYS A 214 -2.23 -1.11 13.87
N ALA A 215 -1.27 -0.30 14.36
CA ALA A 215 -0.49 -0.65 15.55
C ALA A 215 -1.38 -0.87 16.77
N LYS A 216 -2.34 0.03 17.04
CA LYS A 216 -3.32 -0.11 18.12
C LYS A 216 -4.14 -1.40 17.97
N GLY A 217 -4.58 -1.73 16.76
CA GLY A 217 -5.29 -2.98 16.47
C GLY A 217 -4.44 -4.20 16.82
N LEU A 218 -3.18 -4.27 16.37
CA LEU A 218 -2.26 -5.36 16.67
C LEU A 218 -1.94 -5.48 18.17
N GLU A 219 -1.83 -4.35 18.88
CA GLU A 219 -1.64 -4.33 20.33
C GLU A 219 -2.88 -4.90 21.07
N SER A 220 -4.08 -4.56 20.61
CA SER A 220 -5.32 -5.11 21.15
C SER A 220 -5.43 -6.63 20.94
N HIS A 221 -4.77 -7.17 19.90
CA HIS A 221 -4.69 -8.60 19.61
C HIS A 221 -3.49 -9.29 20.26
N GLY A 222 -2.74 -8.60 21.13
CA GLY A 222 -1.72 -9.19 21.98
C GLY A 222 -0.28 -8.88 21.61
N ALA A 223 -0.02 -8.05 20.59
CA ALA A 223 1.33 -7.55 20.34
C ALA A 223 1.76 -6.64 21.49
N LYS A 224 3.08 -6.68 21.80
CA LYS A 224 3.67 -5.76 22.76
C LYS A 224 4.52 -4.76 22.00
N ASP A 225 4.31 -3.47 22.25
CA ASP A 225 5.19 -2.40 21.79
C ASP A 225 5.41 -2.47 20.25
N VAL A 226 4.35 -2.18 19.49
CA VAL A 226 4.36 -2.22 18.02
C VAL A 226 5.04 -0.97 17.47
N GLU A 227 6.10 -1.17 16.70
CA GLU A 227 6.79 -0.07 16.02
C GLU A 227 6.10 0.30 14.70
N VAL A 228 6.01 1.58 14.42
CA VAL A 228 5.43 2.07 13.16
C VAL A 228 6.53 2.53 12.22
N ILE A 229 6.75 1.77 11.17
CA ILE A 229 7.59 2.14 10.03
C ILE A 229 6.70 2.21 8.81
N THR A 230 6.29 3.39 8.42
CA THR A 230 5.36 3.60 7.31
C THR A 230 5.90 3.10 5.96
N ASN A 231 5.05 3.04 4.96
CA ASN A 231 5.53 3.06 3.58
C ASN A 231 6.16 4.43 3.30
N GLY A 232 6.91 4.55 2.20
CA GLY A 232 7.61 5.78 1.89
C GLY A 232 7.77 5.97 0.39
N TYR A 233 8.50 7.01 0.02
CA TYR A 233 8.86 7.32 -1.35
C TYR A 233 10.36 7.08 -1.60
N ASP A 234 10.73 6.82 -2.86
CA ASP A 234 12.13 6.87 -3.30
C ASP A 234 12.51 8.28 -3.72
N ASP A 235 13.80 8.59 -3.64
CA ASP A 235 14.32 9.82 -4.20
C ASP A 235 14.14 9.77 -5.74
N PHE A 236 13.16 10.50 -6.25
CA PHE A 236 12.86 10.56 -7.69
C PHE A 236 13.94 11.30 -8.51
N GLY A 237 15.16 11.46 -7.96
CA GLY A 237 16.27 12.14 -8.60
C GLY A 237 15.97 13.62 -8.89
N LYS A 238 16.70 14.20 -9.85
CA LYS A 238 16.58 15.62 -10.19
C LYS A 238 15.23 16.03 -10.80
N ILE A 239 14.36 15.10 -11.18
CA ILE A 239 13.07 15.40 -11.82
C ILE A 239 12.14 16.17 -10.86
N CYS A 240 12.23 15.89 -9.56
CA CYS A 240 11.51 16.69 -8.55
C CYS A 240 12.32 17.89 -8.03
N LEU A 241 13.62 18.01 -8.38
CA LEU A 241 14.49 19.10 -7.93
C LEU A 241 14.46 20.32 -8.85
N ASN A 242 14.01 20.18 -10.09
CA ASN A 242 13.92 21.30 -11.03
C ASN A 242 12.73 22.25 -10.77
N THR A 243 12.04 22.11 -9.64
CA THR A 243 11.06 23.12 -9.19
C THR A 243 11.72 24.39 -8.66
N ASP A 244 13.06 24.42 -8.49
CA ASP A 244 13.81 25.66 -8.25
C ASP A 244 14.05 26.45 -9.53
N GLU A 245 13.94 25.83 -10.71
CA GLU A 245 13.92 26.51 -11.98
C GLU A 245 12.47 26.87 -12.35
N ASN A 246 11.97 27.92 -11.69
CA ASN A 246 10.88 28.76 -12.15
C ASN A 246 9.50 28.09 -12.36
N PRO A 247 8.70 27.85 -11.29
CA PRO A 247 7.26 27.56 -11.43
C PRO A 247 6.52 28.74 -12.08
N SER A 248 7.17 29.90 -12.20
CA SER A 248 6.61 31.16 -12.67
C SER A 248 6.41 31.27 -14.19
N LEU A 249 6.74 30.23 -14.99
CA LEU A 249 6.57 30.27 -16.45
C LEU A 249 5.24 29.71 -16.97
N ARG A 250 4.40 29.13 -16.11
CA ARG A 250 3.01 28.86 -16.50
C ARG A 250 2.23 30.17 -16.40
N ASP A 251 1.65 30.59 -17.50
CA ASP A 251 0.66 31.66 -17.49
C ASP A 251 -0.61 31.16 -16.75
N HIS A 252 -0.59 31.24 -15.41
CA HIS A 252 -1.67 30.80 -14.53
C HIS A 252 -3.00 31.51 -14.82
N LYS A 253 -2.98 32.61 -15.57
CA LYS A 253 -4.21 33.35 -15.93
C LYS A 253 -4.95 32.73 -17.10
N SER A 254 -4.26 31.96 -17.95
CA SER A 254 -4.85 31.34 -19.15
C SER A 254 -5.18 29.86 -18.97
N LEU A 255 -4.58 29.16 -17.99
CA LEU A 255 -4.78 27.74 -17.75
C LEU A 255 -5.80 27.47 -16.65
N PRO A 256 -6.59 26.39 -16.74
CA PRO A 256 -7.50 26.00 -15.67
C PRO A 256 -6.73 25.52 -14.44
N PHE A 257 -7.24 25.84 -13.25
CA PHE A 257 -6.77 25.27 -11.99
C PHE A 257 -7.03 23.76 -11.97
N THR A 258 -5.98 22.97 -11.98
CA THR A 258 -6.06 21.52 -12.20
C THR A 258 -5.83 20.72 -10.92
N MET A 259 -6.84 19.94 -10.55
CA MET A 259 -6.76 18.98 -9.43
C MET A 259 -6.74 17.55 -9.98
N SER A 260 -5.76 16.73 -9.56
CA SER A 260 -5.61 15.38 -10.11
C SER A 260 -5.63 14.28 -9.06
N HIS A 261 -6.40 13.21 -9.31
CA HIS A 261 -6.26 11.95 -8.62
C HIS A 261 -5.59 10.93 -9.52
N ILE A 262 -4.55 10.26 -9.02
CA ILE A 262 -3.81 9.25 -9.78
C ILE A 262 -3.93 7.90 -9.09
N GLY A 263 -4.59 6.96 -9.76
CA GLY A 263 -4.78 5.59 -9.33
C GLY A 263 -6.23 5.11 -9.39
N ILE A 264 -6.53 4.01 -8.71
CA ILE A 264 -7.87 3.40 -8.73
C ILE A 264 -8.81 4.18 -7.80
N ILE A 265 -10.00 4.47 -8.29
CA ILE A 265 -11.13 4.96 -7.48
C ILE A 265 -12.21 3.89 -7.55
N SER A 266 -12.38 3.14 -6.45
CA SER A 266 -13.44 2.15 -6.27
C SER A 266 -14.72 2.78 -5.71
N GLU A 267 -15.81 2.04 -5.70
CA GLU A 267 -17.09 2.46 -5.12
C GLU A 267 -16.92 3.00 -3.68
N ASN A 268 -16.20 2.26 -2.82
CA ASN A 268 -15.93 2.66 -1.43
C ASN A 268 -15.04 3.91 -1.30
N ARG A 269 -14.49 4.39 -2.40
CA ARG A 269 -13.60 5.56 -2.46
C ARG A 269 -14.25 6.73 -3.21
N ASN A 270 -15.52 6.59 -3.60
CA ASN A 270 -16.27 7.64 -4.29
C ASN A 270 -16.57 8.82 -3.33
N PRO A 271 -16.00 10.02 -3.55
CA PRO A 271 -16.17 11.15 -2.66
C PRO A 271 -17.41 11.97 -3.03
N GLU A 272 -18.61 11.49 -2.72
CA GLU A 272 -19.88 12.09 -3.11
C GLU A 272 -19.99 13.60 -2.78
N MET A 273 -19.62 13.97 -1.55
CA MET A 273 -19.70 15.39 -1.12
C MET A 273 -18.69 16.27 -1.86
N PHE A 274 -17.57 15.69 -2.32
CA PHE A 274 -16.59 16.41 -3.14
C PHE A 274 -17.18 16.76 -4.52
N TRP A 275 -17.90 15.83 -5.17
CA TRP A 275 -18.54 16.12 -6.45
C TRP A 275 -19.60 17.21 -6.32
N GLN A 276 -20.37 17.19 -5.23
CA GLN A 276 -21.33 18.25 -4.91
C GLN A 276 -20.63 19.60 -4.64
N ALA A 277 -19.49 19.60 -3.93
CA ALA A 277 -18.71 20.83 -3.72
C ALA A 277 -18.21 21.40 -5.07
N ILE A 278 -17.74 20.53 -5.97
CA ILE A 278 -17.28 20.93 -7.30
C ILE A 278 -18.41 21.53 -8.14
N SER A 279 -19.63 20.97 -8.12
CA SER A 279 -20.76 21.49 -8.89
C SER A 279 -21.11 22.92 -8.53
N GLU A 280 -20.86 23.34 -7.28
CA GLU A 280 -21.06 24.73 -6.83
C GLU A 280 -19.88 25.67 -7.18
N LEU A 281 -18.80 25.14 -7.74
CA LEU A 281 -17.58 25.90 -8.07
C LEU A 281 -17.27 25.94 -9.57
N VAL A 282 -18.18 25.47 -10.43
CA VAL A 282 -17.94 25.30 -11.88
C VAL A 282 -17.61 26.60 -12.62
N ASP A 283 -17.98 27.75 -12.08
CA ASP A 283 -17.68 29.07 -12.67
C ASP A 283 -16.20 29.50 -12.47
N LYS A 284 -15.41 28.71 -11.77
CA LYS A 284 -14.04 29.08 -11.30
C LYS A 284 -12.91 28.61 -12.19
N ASN A 285 -13.15 28.22 -13.45
CA ASN A 285 -12.13 27.72 -14.37
C ASN A 285 -11.35 26.53 -13.77
N LEU A 286 -12.07 25.52 -13.27
CA LEU A 286 -11.55 24.31 -12.67
C LEU A 286 -11.39 23.19 -13.70
N LYS A 287 -10.42 22.33 -13.50
CA LYS A 287 -10.28 21.04 -14.19
C LYS A 287 -9.92 19.95 -13.19
N ILE A 288 -10.63 18.81 -13.27
CA ILE A 288 -10.34 17.63 -12.46
C ILE A 288 -9.85 16.54 -13.40
N ARG A 289 -8.75 15.89 -13.05
CA ARG A 289 -8.19 14.78 -13.82
C ARG A 289 -8.14 13.52 -12.97
N LEU A 290 -8.84 12.48 -13.43
CA LEU A 290 -8.89 11.15 -12.81
C LEU A 290 -8.06 10.20 -13.67
N ILE A 291 -6.86 9.87 -13.21
CA ILE A 291 -5.89 9.08 -13.98
C ILE A 291 -5.83 7.67 -13.41
N GLY A 292 -6.32 6.69 -14.17
CA GLY A 292 -6.37 5.28 -13.77
C GLY A 292 -7.76 4.66 -13.94
N GLN A 293 -8.01 3.61 -13.18
CA GLN A 293 -9.31 2.94 -13.21
C GLN A 293 -10.32 3.66 -12.31
N VAL A 294 -11.46 4.03 -12.88
CA VAL A 294 -12.56 4.72 -12.19
C VAL A 294 -13.79 3.82 -12.20
N ASP A 295 -14.39 3.57 -11.04
CA ASP A 295 -15.62 2.79 -10.92
C ASP A 295 -16.83 3.51 -11.53
N ASN A 296 -17.82 2.74 -11.98
CA ASN A 296 -19.04 3.30 -12.59
C ASN A 296 -19.83 4.19 -11.63
N SER A 297 -19.83 3.92 -10.33
CA SER A 297 -20.49 4.75 -9.32
C SER A 297 -19.95 6.18 -9.31
N VAL A 298 -18.63 6.34 -9.50
CA VAL A 298 -17.98 7.65 -9.61
C VAL A 298 -18.44 8.39 -10.87
N VAL A 299 -18.50 7.68 -11.99
CA VAL A 299 -18.97 8.26 -13.27
C VAL A 299 -20.44 8.69 -13.16
N GLU A 300 -21.27 7.90 -12.48
CA GLU A 300 -22.66 8.24 -12.21
C GLU A 300 -22.79 9.48 -11.29
N SER A 301 -21.96 9.57 -10.24
CA SER A 301 -21.92 10.74 -9.35
C SER A 301 -21.51 12.01 -10.10
N ILE A 302 -20.51 11.93 -10.99
CA ILE A 302 -20.07 13.05 -11.82
C ILE A 302 -21.22 13.53 -12.72
N LYS A 303 -21.96 12.62 -13.36
CA LYS A 303 -23.13 12.94 -14.18
C LYS A 303 -24.26 13.52 -13.36
N HIS A 304 -24.56 12.94 -12.21
CA HIS A 304 -25.64 13.41 -11.32
C HIS A 304 -25.42 14.86 -10.86
N ASN A 305 -24.18 15.28 -10.77
CA ASN A 305 -23.81 16.65 -10.36
C ASN A 305 -23.55 17.60 -11.55
N ASP A 306 -23.82 17.19 -12.79
CA ASP A 306 -23.67 17.98 -14.04
C ASP A 306 -22.27 18.58 -14.24
N ILE A 307 -21.22 17.83 -13.84
CA ILE A 307 -19.82 18.29 -13.87
C ILE A 307 -18.93 17.57 -14.89
N GLU A 308 -19.49 16.76 -15.81
CA GLU A 308 -18.71 15.95 -16.78
C GLU A 308 -17.74 16.80 -17.60
N LYS A 309 -18.12 18.00 -18.00
CA LYS A 309 -17.27 18.88 -18.81
C LYS A 309 -16.02 19.40 -18.08
N TYR A 310 -16.01 19.30 -16.74
CA TYR A 310 -14.87 19.69 -15.90
C TYR A 310 -14.00 18.52 -15.47
N VAL A 311 -14.44 17.27 -15.74
CA VAL A 311 -13.75 16.06 -15.30
C VAL A 311 -13.21 15.29 -16.50
N GLU A 312 -11.92 15.15 -16.57
CA GLU A 312 -11.21 14.33 -17.56
C GLU A 312 -10.83 12.97 -16.95
N ILE A 313 -11.32 11.86 -17.54
CA ILE A 313 -10.97 10.51 -17.13
C ILE A 313 -9.91 9.99 -18.10
N ILE A 314 -8.71 9.69 -17.57
CA ILE A 314 -7.56 9.22 -18.33
C ILE A 314 -7.29 7.76 -17.93
N PRO A 315 -7.14 6.83 -18.89
CA PRO A 315 -6.78 5.44 -18.60
C PRO A 315 -5.46 5.33 -17.84
N TYR A 316 -5.12 4.09 -17.41
CA TYR A 316 -3.84 3.79 -16.79
C TYR A 316 -2.67 4.31 -17.62
N ILE A 317 -1.73 4.97 -16.95
CA ILE A 317 -0.46 5.45 -17.51
C ILE A 317 0.73 4.75 -16.83
N PRO A 318 1.87 4.59 -17.50
CA PRO A 318 3.10 4.06 -16.92
C PRO A 318 3.63 4.93 -15.77
N HIS A 319 4.32 4.30 -14.80
CA HIS A 319 4.77 4.97 -13.58
C HIS A 319 5.70 6.18 -13.83
N ASN A 320 6.53 6.15 -14.85
CA ASN A 320 7.37 7.30 -15.23
C ASN A 320 6.55 8.53 -15.64
N GLN A 321 5.39 8.35 -16.29
CA GLN A 321 4.46 9.43 -16.62
C GLN A 321 3.68 9.93 -15.41
N VAL A 322 3.47 9.06 -14.39
CA VAL A 322 2.81 9.45 -13.14
C VAL A 322 3.54 10.60 -12.45
N ILE A 323 4.86 10.57 -12.41
CA ILE A 323 5.69 11.62 -11.79
C ILE A 323 5.48 12.97 -12.51
N GLU A 324 5.43 12.92 -13.83
CA GLU A 324 5.20 14.12 -14.66
C GLU A 324 3.77 14.66 -14.45
N GLU A 325 2.78 13.79 -14.40
CA GLU A 325 1.38 14.16 -14.12
C GLU A 325 1.19 14.75 -12.72
N GLN A 326 1.89 14.23 -11.71
CA GLN A 326 1.92 14.81 -10.37
C GLN A 326 2.52 16.23 -10.40
N ALA A 327 3.65 16.41 -11.09
CA ALA A 327 4.31 17.71 -11.22
C ALA A 327 3.47 18.71 -12.03
N ASN A 328 2.65 18.24 -12.96
CA ASN A 328 1.77 19.06 -13.79
C ASN A 328 0.44 19.43 -13.13
N SER A 329 0.11 18.87 -11.99
CA SER A 329 -1.09 19.18 -11.23
C SER A 329 -0.86 20.38 -10.31
N ASP A 330 -1.91 21.16 -10.04
CA ASP A 330 -1.84 22.25 -9.06
C ASP A 330 -2.14 21.74 -7.66
N VAL A 331 -3.07 20.80 -7.53
CA VAL A 331 -3.41 20.09 -6.28
C VAL A 331 -3.55 18.60 -6.57
N LEU A 332 -3.07 17.76 -5.66
CA LEU A 332 -3.23 16.32 -5.73
C LEU A 332 -4.37 15.87 -4.81
N LEU A 333 -5.30 15.09 -5.37
CA LEU A 333 -6.47 14.58 -4.66
C LEU A 333 -6.18 13.19 -4.10
N LEU A 334 -6.30 13.03 -2.79
CA LEU A 334 -6.15 11.76 -2.10
C LEU A 334 -7.49 11.34 -1.52
N PHE A 335 -8.11 10.31 -2.09
CA PHE A 335 -9.37 9.76 -1.60
C PHE A 335 -9.09 8.52 -0.75
N VAL A 336 -9.54 8.52 0.50
CA VAL A 336 -9.49 7.39 1.42
C VAL A 336 -10.77 6.54 1.25
N ASN A 337 -10.71 5.22 1.46
CA ASN A 337 -11.93 4.40 1.45
C ASN A 337 -12.82 4.81 2.62
N ASN A 338 -14.11 5.01 2.35
CA ASN A 338 -15.10 5.25 3.39
C ASN A 338 -15.59 3.91 3.97
N THR A 339 -14.77 3.33 4.83
CA THR A 339 -14.96 2.02 5.48
C THR A 339 -14.71 2.14 6.98
N PRO A 340 -15.17 1.20 7.81
CA PRO A 340 -14.99 1.27 9.27
C PRO A 340 -13.53 1.41 9.73
N ASN A 341 -12.57 0.92 8.95
CA ASN A 341 -11.12 1.03 9.21
C ASN A 341 -10.45 2.22 8.50
N ALA A 342 -11.22 3.18 8.00
CA ALA A 342 -10.72 4.33 7.23
C ALA A 342 -9.58 5.09 7.92
N LYS A 343 -9.61 5.18 9.27
CA LYS A 343 -8.57 5.87 10.07
C LYS A 343 -7.18 5.30 9.87
N GLY A 344 -7.06 3.98 9.71
CA GLY A 344 -5.79 3.28 9.53
C GLY A 344 -5.36 3.14 8.06
N ILE A 345 -6.17 3.59 7.10
CA ILE A 345 -5.83 3.46 5.69
C ILE A 345 -4.77 4.47 5.29
N LEU A 346 -3.54 3.97 5.13
CA LEU A 346 -2.40 4.75 4.69
C LEU A 346 -1.90 4.24 3.34
N THR A 347 -2.32 4.91 2.27
CA THR A 347 -1.96 4.52 0.91
C THR A 347 -0.53 4.95 0.56
N GLY A 348 0.18 4.16 -0.25
CA GLY A 348 1.52 4.54 -0.73
C GLY A 348 1.57 5.85 -1.51
N LYS A 349 0.45 6.25 -2.12
CA LYS A 349 0.32 7.50 -2.91
C LYS A 349 0.61 8.76 -2.10
N ILE A 350 0.24 8.81 -0.81
CA ILE A 350 0.47 9.99 0.03
C ILE A 350 1.96 10.38 0.04
N PHE A 351 2.86 9.38 0.09
CA PHE A 351 4.29 9.61 0.13
C PHE A 351 4.82 10.14 -1.20
N GLU A 352 4.34 9.59 -2.32
CA GLU A 352 4.68 10.07 -3.67
C GLU A 352 4.16 11.49 -3.90
N TYR A 353 2.94 11.78 -3.45
CA TYR A 353 2.32 13.10 -3.53
C TYR A 353 3.12 14.12 -2.70
N MET A 354 3.51 13.79 -1.47
CA MET A 354 4.38 14.65 -0.67
C MET A 354 5.73 14.92 -1.35
N ALA A 355 6.32 13.88 -1.97
CA ALA A 355 7.59 14.01 -2.69
C ALA A 355 7.48 14.91 -3.92
N SER A 356 6.31 15.00 -4.57
CA SER A 356 6.08 15.89 -5.72
C SER A 356 6.14 17.38 -5.36
N GLY A 357 5.96 17.73 -4.09
CA GLY A 357 5.90 19.13 -3.63
C GLY A 357 4.60 19.85 -3.98
N ARG A 358 3.57 19.13 -4.44
CA ARG A 358 2.25 19.70 -4.69
C ARG A 358 1.36 19.60 -3.45
N PRO A 359 0.51 20.61 -3.17
CA PRO A 359 -0.43 20.52 -2.06
C PRO A 359 -1.41 19.36 -2.25
N ILE A 360 -1.77 18.73 -1.14
CA ILE A 360 -2.64 17.55 -1.14
C ILE A 360 -3.98 17.92 -0.49
N LEU A 361 -5.08 17.66 -1.19
CA LEU A 361 -6.41 17.64 -0.60
C LEU A 361 -6.80 16.17 -0.35
N CYS A 362 -6.85 15.79 0.91
CA CYS A 362 -7.23 14.45 1.32
C CYS A 362 -8.71 14.46 1.76
N ILE A 363 -9.52 13.56 1.17
CA ILE A 363 -10.88 13.31 1.63
C ILE A 363 -10.87 12.03 2.45
N GLY A 364 -11.07 12.17 3.75
CA GLY A 364 -10.95 11.07 4.71
C GLY A 364 -11.07 11.52 6.15
N PRO A 365 -10.85 10.61 7.14
CA PRO A 365 -10.93 10.96 8.55
C PRO A 365 -9.87 11.99 8.95
N GLU A 366 -10.28 13.08 9.57
CA GLU A 366 -9.39 14.15 10.04
C GLU A 366 -8.50 13.72 11.22
N ASP A 367 -8.86 12.65 11.91
CA ASP A 367 -8.11 12.03 13.00
C ASP A 367 -7.42 10.71 12.57
N GLY A 368 -7.34 10.45 11.25
CA GLY A 368 -6.72 9.25 10.69
C GLY A 368 -5.21 9.40 10.44
N ASP A 369 -4.56 8.28 10.11
CA ASP A 369 -3.11 8.21 9.86
C ASP A 369 -2.68 9.10 8.68
N SER A 370 -3.49 9.20 7.63
CA SER A 370 -3.23 10.11 6.51
C SER A 370 -3.25 11.58 6.95
N ALA A 371 -4.24 11.99 7.75
CA ALA A 371 -4.33 13.34 8.28
C ALA A 371 -3.13 13.67 9.19
N ARG A 372 -2.73 12.71 10.04
CA ARG A 372 -1.54 12.84 10.91
C ARG A 372 -0.28 13.17 10.10
N ILE A 373 -0.02 12.43 9.00
CA ILE A 373 1.15 12.66 8.14
C ILE A 373 1.07 14.01 7.44
N LEU A 374 -0.07 14.37 6.87
CA LEU A 374 -0.24 15.64 6.18
C LEU A 374 -0.06 16.83 7.13
N ASN A 375 -0.58 16.72 8.35
CA ASN A 375 -0.41 17.74 9.39
C ASN A 375 1.06 17.84 9.87
N GLU A 376 1.74 16.71 10.10
CA GLU A 376 3.16 16.68 10.49
C GLU A 376 4.05 17.31 9.41
N THR A 377 3.79 16.97 8.16
CA THR A 377 4.62 17.41 7.02
C THR A 377 4.18 18.74 6.42
N GLN A 378 3.03 19.28 6.81
CA GLN A 378 2.45 20.51 6.25
C GLN A 378 2.33 20.46 4.72
N THR A 379 2.06 19.25 4.16
CA THR A 379 1.98 19.04 2.71
C THR A 379 0.56 19.01 2.18
N GLY A 380 -0.45 19.07 3.04
CA GLY A 380 -1.84 19.04 2.61
C GLY A 380 -2.83 19.21 3.76
N ILE A 381 -4.08 19.13 3.41
CA ILE A 381 -5.22 19.29 4.32
C ILE A 381 -6.13 18.07 4.15
N THR A 382 -6.63 17.52 5.27
CA THR A 382 -7.65 16.47 5.27
C THR A 382 -8.98 17.07 5.63
N VAL A 383 -10.03 16.65 4.90
CA VAL A 383 -11.42 17.04 5.14
C VAL A 383 -12.26 15.78 5.26
N ASP A 384 -13.17 15.75 6.25
CA ASP A 384 -14.08 14.62 6.46
C ASP A 384 -14.97 14.34 5.24
N PHE A 385 -15.33 13.08 5.05
CA PHE A 385 -16.15 12.62 3.91
C PHE A 385 -17.44 13.40 3.70
N ASN A 386 -18.03 13.93 4.79
CA ASN A 386 -19.35 14.57 4.79
C ASN A 386 -19.30 16.10 4.88
N ASP A 387 -18.11 16.70 5.01
CA ASP A 387 -17.97 18.16 5.20
C ASP A 387 -17.78 18.89 3.86
N LYS A 388 -18.88 18.97 3.08
CA LYS A 388 -18.92 19.66 1.79
C LYS A 388 -18.47 21.12 1.88
N GLU A 389 -18.92 21.85 2.91
CA GLU A 389 -18.63 23.29 3.02
C GLU A 389 -17.14 23.53 3.30
N LYS A 390 -16.51 22.69 4.11
CA LYS A 390 -15.07 22.76 4.34
C LYS A 390 -14.29 22.38 3.07
N MET A 391 -14.71 21.34 2.32
CA MET A 391 -14.10 21.00 1.03
C MET A 391 -14.13 22.20 0.10
N LYS A 392 -15.28 22.86 -0.04
CA LYS A 392 -15.45 24.04 -0.88
C LYS A 392 -14.57 25.21 -0.44
N SER A 393 -14.53 25.48 0.87
CA SER A 393 -13.67 26.53 1.45
C SER A 393 -12.17 26.29 1.15
N ILE A 394 -11.68 25.06 1.32
CA ILE A 394 -10.28 24.69 1.05
C ILE A 394 -9.96 24.81 -0.45
N ILE A 395 -10.88 24.38 -1.33
CA ILE A 395 -10.67 24.49 -2.79
C ILE A 395 -10.59 25.96 -3.19
N LEU A 396 -11.42 26.83 -2.63
CA LEU A 396 -11.37 28.27 -2.88
C LEU A 396 -10.07 28.90 -2.35
N GLU A 397 -9.59 28.47 -1.19
CA GLU A 397 -8.29 28.90 -0.65
C GLU A 397 -7.14 28.50 -1.58
N PHE A 398 -7.12 27.25 -2.06
CA PHE A 398 -6.11 26.80 -3.01
C PHE A 398 -6.19 27.58 -4.33
N LEU A 399 -7.38 27.84 -4.84
CA LEU A 399 -7.58 28.63 -6.04
C LEU A 399 -7.08 30.08 -5.88
N ALA A 400 -7.33 30.71 -4.75
CA ALA A 400 -6.83 32.05 -4.46
C ALA A 400 -5.29 32.07 -4.45
N LYS A 401 -4.67 31.13 -3.76
CA LYS A 401 -3.20 30.96 -3.76
C LYS A 401 -2.62 30.68 -5.14
N TYR A 402 -3.34 29.90 -5.96
CA TYR A 402 -2.97 29.65 -7.36
C TYR A 402 -2.95 30.94 -8.19
N GLN A 403 -3.99 31.77 -8.07
CA GLN A 403 -4.08 33.05 -8.78
C GLN A 403 -2.99 34.03 -8.35
N GLU A 404 -2.51 33.93 -7.13
CA GLU A 404 -1.43 34.75 -6.56
C GLU A 404 -0.04 34.16 -6.78
N ASN A 405 0.10 33.03 -7.50
CA ASN A 405 1.35 32.26 -7.66
C ASN A 405 2.00 31.82 -6.32
N GLN A 406 1.17 31.58 -5.30
CA GLN A 406 1.61 31.20 -3.95
C GLN A 406 1.27 29.75 -3.59
N LEU A 407 0.72 28.98 -4.55
CA LEU A 407 0.32 27.59 -4.32
C LEU A 407 1.53 26.65 -4.43
N ILE A 408 2.42 26.70 -3.45
CA ILE A 408 3.59 25.83 -3.36
C ILE A 408 3.68 25.27 -1.94
N THR A 409 3.80 23.95 -1.79
CA THR A 409 4.22 23.37 -0.52
C THR A 409 5.73 23.52 -0.39
N LYS A 410 6.17 24.22 0.64
CA LYS A 410 7.60 24.25 0.96
C LYS A 410 8.02 22.84 1.38
N ARG A 411 9.00 22.27 0.68
CA ARG A 411 9.67 21.06 1.14
C ARG A 411 10.31 21.39 2.49
N ASN A 412 9.88 20.68 3.51
CA ASN A 412 10.48 20.76 4.83
C ASN A 412 11.24 19.45 5.15
N GLU A 413 12.12 19.50 6.13
CA GLU A 413 12.90 18.33 6.55
C GLU A 413 12.02 17.17 7.02
N THR A 414 10.77 17.45 7.45
CA THR A 414 9.84 16.43 7.92
C THR A 414 9.39 15.49 6.80
N VAL A 415 9.26 15.96 5.54
CA VAL A 415 8.99 15.10 4.40
C VAL A 415 10.11 14.08 4.21
N GLY A 416 11.37 14.48 4.42
CA GLY A 416 12.54 13.61 4.31
C GLY A 416 12.51 12.40 5.22
N LYS A 417 11.83 12.46 6.38
CA LYS A 417 11.64 11.31 7.29
C LYS A 417 10.97 10.13 6.58
N TYR A 418 10.09 10.39 5.63
CA TYR A 418 9.33 9.39 4.88
C TYR A 418 10.04 8.90 3.62
N SER A 419 11.29 9.28 3.36
CA SER A 419 12.09 8.65 2.32
C SER A 419 12.40 7.20 2.70
N ARG A 420 12.34 6.27 1.76
CA ARG A 420 12.64 4.85 2.00
C ARG A 420 14.04 4.63 2.56
N ARG A 421 15.00 5.48 2.18
CA ARG A 421 16.36 5.47 2.74
C ARG A 421 16.34 5.75 4.25
N ASN A 422 15.61 6.78 4.70
CA ASN A 422 15.52 7.12 6.12
C ASN A 422 14.67 6.12 6.89
N LEU A 423 13.55 5.65 6.33
CA LEU A 423 12.74 4.59 6.95
C LEU A 423 13.55 3.28 7.11
N THR A 424 14.46 2.97 6.16
CA THR A 424 15.37 1.82 6.30
C THR A 424 16.34 2.03 7.45
N LYS A 425 16.86 3.25 7.67
CA LYS A 425 17.70 3.53 8.85
C LYS A 425 16.93 3.31 10.14
N GLU A 426 15.68 3.73 10.23
CA GLU A 426 14.84 3.47 11.40
C GLU A 426 14.61 1.96 11.61
N PHE A 427 14.34 1.23 10.52
CA PHE A 427 14.21 -0.23 10.59
C PHE A 427 15.51 -0.91 11.05
N VAL A 428 16.65 -0.42 10.61
CA VAL A 428 17.97 -0.92 11.03
C VAL A 428 18.22 -0.68 12.53
N LYS A 429 17.71 0.43 13.12
CA LYS A 429 17.78 0.61 14.58
C LYS A 429 17.03 -0.50 15.31
N ILE A 430 15.85 -0.90 14.81
CA ILE A 430 15.11 -2.04 15.37
C ILE A 430 15.94 -3.33 15.24
N LEU A 431 16.50 -3.62 14.06
CA LEU A 431 17.34 -4.80 13.86
C LEU A 431 18.54 -4.83 14.81
N ASN A 432 19.22 -3.70 14.99
CA ASN A 432 20.36 -3.59 15.89
C ASN A 432 19.98 -3.72 17.37
N GLY A 433 18.74 -3.37 17.72
CA GLY A 433 18.24 -3.44 19.09
C GLY A 433 17.76 -4.83 19.53
N ILE A 434 17.57 -5.76 18.58
CA ILE A 434 17.06 -7.11 18.89
C ILE A 434 18.14 -8.22 18.82
N ILE A 435 19.37 -7.88 18.43
CA ILE A 435 20.52 -8.81 18.34
C ILE A 435 21.56 -8.50 19.52
#